data_3a1c733d1d76c37c7ace0dd9f37378a6
#
_entry.id   3a1c733d1d76c37c7ace0dd9f37378a6
#
_cell.length_a   1.000
_cell.length_b   1.000
_cell.length_c   1.000
_cell.angle_alpha   90.00
_cell.angle_beta   90.00
_cell.angle_gamma   90.00
#
_symmetry.space_group_name_H-M   'P 1'
#
loop_
_entity.id
_entity.type
_entity.pdbx_description
1 polymer ?
#
loop_
_entity_poly.entity_id
_entity_poly.type
_entity_poly.pdbx_seq_one_letter_code
_entity_poly.pdbx_strand_id
1 'polypeptide(L)'
;CDRRQRQMCIRDSIYPAHDLGEEKIFCDYMSLARRIAGSKRVIIDGYVGVRFDIFSRELNKALETLGIRPVWWNAGAAMKEPAEIDRLIEPYLGGDDPIFGFRTPLRLEEFFDREKLDRIRPDDAAQMNILIGIGASLAGWDGLLLYIDIPKNEIQFRSRAGSITNLGAAAADAPKKMYKRFYFVDWVVLNRHKKALLPEIDVMIDGQRETEITWTEGADLRRGLDRLAGNGFRVRPWFEPGAWGGQWIRNHIEALPHDVPNYAWSFELIVPENGLIFRSGGRMLEVSFDTV
;
A
#
# COMPACT_ATOMS: atom_id res chain seq x y z
N CYS A 1 -15.46 9.60 -3.10
CA CYS A 1 -15.05 11.00 -3.31
C CYS A 1 -15.01 11.27 -4.81
N ASP A 2 -15.85 12.19 -5.30
CA ASP A 2 -15.99 12.50 -6.73
C ASP A 2 -14.65 12.98 -7.31
N ARG A 3 -14.41 12.71 -8.62
CA ARG A 3 -13.25 13.21 -9.36
C ARG A 3 -13.04 14.73 -9.19
N ARG A 4 -14.15 15.50 -9.09
CA ARG A 4 -14.10 16.95 -8.85
C ARG A 4 -13.60 17.31 -7.45
N GLN A 5 -13.97 16.56 -6.43
CA GLN A 5 -13.47 16.77 -5.07
C GLN A 5 -12.00 16.41 -4.95
N ARG A 6 -11.53 15.31 -5.59
CA ARG A 6 -10.09 15.00 -5.65
C ARG A 6 -9.29 16.07 -6.38
N GLN A 7 -9.79 16.61 -7.49
CA GLN A 7 -9.10 17.71 -8.20
C GLN A 7 -9.04 18.99 -7.39
N MET A 8 -10.07 19.30 -6.60
CA MET A 8 -10.08 20.44 -5.69
C MET A 8 -9.08 20.23 -4.55
N CYS A 9 -9.09 19.06 -3.88
CA CYS A 9 -8.14 18.73 -2.82
C CYS A 9 -6.69 18.78 -3.30
N ILE A 10 -6.40 18.41 -4.55
CA ILE A 10 -5.04 18.45 -5.11
C ILE A 10 -4.58 19.88 -5.42
N ARG A 11 -5.47 20.77 -5.83
CA ARG A 11 -5.12 22.18 -6.11
C ARG A 11 -4.77 22.95 -4.84
N ASP A 12 -5.43 22.63 -3.74
CA ASP A 12 -5.24 23.28 -2.44
C ASP A 12 -4.31 22.50 -1.49
N SER A 13 -3.87 21.31 -1.94
CA SER A 13 -2.97 20.48 -1.16
C SER A 13 -1.56 21.05 -1.15
N ILE A 14 -0.97 21.09 0.06
CA ILE A 14 0.46 21.36 0.23
C ILE A 14 1.34 20.23 -0.38
N TYR A 15 0.72 19.10 -0.73
CA TYR A 15 1.33 17.96 -1.43
C TYR A 15 0.78 17.90 -2.86
N PRO A 16 1.41 18.59 -3.82
CA PRO A 16 0.97 18.56 -5.20
C PRO A 16 1.14 17.14 -5.78
N ALA A 17 0.30 16.81 -6.75
CA ALA A 17 0.51 15.61 -7.53
C ALA A 17 1.82 15.70 -8.32
N HIS A 18 2.60 14.61 -8.31
CA HIS A 18 3.86 14.53 -9.03
C HIS A 18 3.63 14.11 -10.48
N ASP A 19 4.18 14.86 -11.42
CA ASP A 19 3.97 14.63 -12.84
C ASP A 19 4.91 13.53 -13.39
N LEU A 20 4.33 12.50 -14.00
CA LEU A 20 5.07 11.43 -14.66
C LEU A 20 5.34 11.71 -16.15
N GLY A 21 4.78 12.79 -16.72
CA GLY A 21 4.72 13.05 -18.14
C GLY A 21 3.43 12.54 -18.78
N GLU A 22 3.28 12.74 -20.08
CA GLU A 22 2.09 12.32 -20.82
C GLU A 22 2.02 10.79 -20.98
N GLU A 23 0.82 10.26 -21.02
CA GLU A 23 0.52 8.84 -21.32
C GLU A 23 1.24 7.82 -20.44
N LYS A 24 1.45 8.15 -19.13
CA LYS A 24 2.12 7.29 -18.17
C LYS A 24 1.19 6.59 -17.18
N ILE A 25 -0.05 7.06 -17.07
CA ILE A 25 -1.08 6.45 -16.23
C ILE A 25 -2.21 5.94 -17.12
N PHE A 26 -2.51 4.68 -16.97
CA PHE A 26 -3.57 3.96 -17.69
C PHE A 26 -4.74 3.70 -16.75
N CYS A 27 -5.92 3.48 -17.33
CA CYS A 27 -7.14 3.17 -16.59
C CYS A 27 -7.74 1.88 -17.12
N ASP A 28 -8.58 1.27 -16.27
CA ASP A 28 -9.41 0.10 -16.53
C ASP A 28 -8.68 -1.25 -16.69
N TYR A 29 -9.47 -2.32 -16.51
CA TYR A 29 -8.99 -3.69 -16.62
C TYR A 29 -8.67 -4.12 -18.05
N MET A 30 -9.33 -3.52 -19.04
CA MET A 30 -9.08 -3.86 -20.44
C MET A 30 -7.69 -3.40 -20.90
N SER A 31 -7.27 -2.18 -20.49
CA SER A 31 -5.93 -1.68 -20.79
C SER A 31 -4.86 -2.54 -20.09
N LEU A 32 -5.10 -2.96 -18.85
CA LEU A 32 -4.22 -3.87 -18.11
C LEU A 32 -4.17 -5.25 -18.77
N ALA A 33 -5.33 -5.82 -19.17
CA ALA A 33 -5.38 -7.10 -19.85
C ALA A 33 -4.58 -7.09 -21.16
N ARG A 34 -4.66 -6.02 -21.95
CA ARG A 34 -3.83 -5.85 -23.17
C ARG A 34 -2.35 -5.79 -22.84
N ARG A 35 -1.99 -5.11 -21.73
CA ARG A 35 -0.57 -4.99 -21.29
C ARG A 35 0.03 -6.37 -20.96
N ILE A 36 -0.74 -7.26 -20.34
CA ILE A 36 -0.26 -8.56 -19.90
C ILE A 36 -0.50 -9.69 -20.91
N ALA A 37 -1.26 -9.44 -21.98
CA ALA A 37 -1.72 -10.46 -22.94
C ALA A 37 -0.59 -11.31 -23.56
N GLY A 38 0.61 -10.74 -23.72
CA GLY A 38 1.78 -11.45 -24.26
C GLY A 38 2.58 -12.25 -23.22
N SER A 39 2.20 -12.21 -21.93
CA SER A 39 2.97 -12.83 -20.86
C SER A 39 2.46 -14.24 -20.56
N LYS A 40 3.35 -15.22 -20.55
CA LYS A 40 2.99 -16.61 -20.21
C LYS A 40 2.78 -16.80 -18.70
N ARG A 41 3.46 -15.99 -17.87
CA ARG A 41 3.40 -16.02 -16.41
C ARG A 41 3.25 -14.60 -15.89
N VAL A 42 2.27 -14.40 -15.01
CA VAL A 42 1.97 -13.11 -14.38
C VAL A 42 1.87 -13.32 -12.87
N ILE A 43 2.57 -12.54 -12.11
CA ILE A 43 2.54 -12.54 -10.65
C ILE A 43 1.86 -11.26 -10.21
N ILE A 44 0.78 -11.37 -9.43
CA ILE A 44 0.01 -10.24 -8.91
C ILE A 44 0.12 -10.27 -7.39
N ASP A 45 1.12 -9.56 -6.88
CA ASP A 45 1.29 -9.35 -5.46
C ASP A 45 0.56 -8.08 -5.00
N GLY A 46 0.48 -7.84 -3.72
CA GLY A 46 -0.15 -6.63 -3.25
C GLY A 46 -0.22 -6.49 -1.74
N TYR A 47 -0.89 -5.43 -1.30
CA TYR A 47 -0.95 -5.03 0.08
C TYR A 47 -2.19 -5.59 0.79
N VAL A 48 -2.15 -5.63 2.15
CA VAL A 48 -3.33 -6.00 2.94
C VAL A 48 -4.48 -5.03 2.67
N GLY A 49 -5.69 -5.59 2.57
CA GLY A 49 -6.88 -4.81 2.26
C GLY A 49 -7.21 -4.74 0.76
N VAL A 50 -6.35 -5.24 -0.12
CA VAL A 50 -6.67 -5.43 -1.54
C VAL A 50 -7.78 -6.48 -1.68
N ARG A 51 -8.77 -6.19 -2.51
CA ARG A 51 -9.86 -7.11 -2.85
C ARG A 51 -9.46 -7.96 -4.05
N PHE A 52 -8.59 -8.94 -3.81
CA PHE A 52 -8.07 -9.82 -4.85
C PHE A 52 -9.17 -10.64 -5.55
N ASP A 53 -10.25 -10.95 -4.86
CA ASP A 53 -11.43 -11.64 -5.37
C ASP A 53 -12.14 -10.83 -6.46
N ILE A 54 -12.32 -9.53 -6.23
CA ILE A 54 -12.92 -8.62 -7.21
C ILE A 54 -11.94 -8.40 -8.36
N PHE A 55 -10.68 -8.11 -8.02
CA PHE A 55 -9.65 -7.84 -9.01
C PHE A 55 -9.48 -9.00 -10.00
N SER A 56 -9.35 -10.24 -9.51
CA SER A 56 -9.19 -11.42 -10.37
C SER A 56 -10.40 -11.63 -11.27
N ARG A 57 -11.61 -11.44 -10.73
CA ARG A 57 -12.85 -11.57 -11.52
C ARG A 57 -12.93 -10.55 -12.65
N GLU A 58 -12.65 -9.27 -12.36
CA GLU A 58 -12.74 -8.22 -13.38
C GLU A 58 -11.61 -8.34 -14.42
N LEU A 59 -10.39 -8.68 -14.00
CA LEU A 59 -9.28 -8.95 -14.93
C LEU A 59 -9.58 -10.18 -15.82
N ASN A 60 -10.15 -11.25 -15.24
CA ASN A 60 -10.52 -12.42 -15.99
C ASN A 60 -11.52 -12.11 -17.12
N LYS A 61 -12.57 -11.30 -16.83
CA LYS A 61 -13.53 -10.85 -17.84
C LYS A 61 -12.84 -10.10 -18.99
N ALA A 62 -11.89 -9.22 -18.65
CA ALA A 62 -11.15 -8.47 -19.64
C ALA A 62 -10.25 -9.38 -20.50
N LEU A 63 -9.59 -10.36 -19.90
CA LEU A 63 -8.77 -11.35 -20.62
C LEU A 63 -9.63 -12.25 -21.52
N GLU A 64 -10.77 -12.72 -21.04
CA GLU A 64 -11.73 -13.50 -21.85
C GLU A 64 -12.22 -12.73 -23.09
N THR A 65 -12.43 -11.40 -22.96
CA THR A 65 -12.78 -10.55 -24.10
C THR A 65 -11.66 -10.51 -25.15
N LEU A 66 -10.41 -10.73 -24.74
CA LEU A 66 -9.26 -10.87 -25.65
C LEU A 66 -9.03 -12.32 -26.13
N GLY A 67 -9.92 -13.26 -25.77
CA GLY A 67 -9.78 -14.67 -26.10
C GLY A 67 -8.74 -15.42 -25.27
N ILE A 68 -8.29 -14.85 -24.13
CA ILE A 68 -7.28 -15.43 -23.25
C ILE A 68 -7.97 -16.09 -22.05
N ARG A 69 -7.64 -17.35 -21.78
CA ARG A 69 -8.14 -18.11 -20.62
C ARG A 69 -6.98 -18.47 -19.71
N PRO A 70 -6.72 -17.69 -18.67
CA PRO A 70 -5.62 -17.96 -17.77
C PRO A 70 -5.96 -19.09 -16.79
N VAL A 71 -4.92 -19.79 -16.33
CA VAL A 71 -4.99 -20.63 -15.13
C VAL A 71 -4.62 -19.77 -13.92
N TRP A 72 -5.51 -19.73 -12.93
CA TRP A 72 -5.34 -18.94 -11.72
C TRP A 72 -4.80 -19.76 -10.57
N TRP A 73 -3.81 -19.20 -9.90
CA TRP A 73 -3.17 -19.75 -8.70
C TRP A 73 -3.31 -18.73 -7.56
N ASN A 74 -3.56 -19.21 -6.34
CA ASN A 74 -3.73 -18.34 -5.18
C ASN A 74 -2.57 -18.53 -4.20
N ALA A 75 -1.78 -17.49 -3.98
CA ALA A 75 -0.67 -17.50 -3.01
C ALA A 75 -1.15 -17.74 -1.57
N GLY A 76 -2.37 -17.28 -1.24
CA GLY A 76 -2.97 -17.49 0.08
C GLY A 76 -3.15 -18.96 0.47
N ALA A 77 -3.18 -19.89 -0.51
CA ALA A 77 -3.22 -21.33 -0.23
C ALA A 77 -1.95 -21.85 0.48
N ALA A 78 -0.85 -21.13 0.38
CA ALA A 78 0.40 -21.45 1.07
C ALA A 78 0.60 -20.68 2.36
N MET A 79 -0.34 -19.82 2.76
CA MET A 79 -0.25 -19.11 4.04
C MET A 79 -0.42 -20.11 5.20
N LYS A 80 0.27 -19.85 6.31
CA LYS A 80 0.11 -20.64 7.54
C LYS A 80 -1.31 -20.53 8.07
N GLU A 81 -1.71 -21.52 8.87
CA GLU A 81 -3.02 -21.51 9.49
C GLU A 81 -3.17 -20.28 10.41
N PRO A 82 -4.37 -19.67 10.49
CA PRO A 82 -4.60 -18.47 11.28
C PRO A 82 -4.11 -18.58 12.74
N ALA A 83 -4.32 -19.73 13.39
CA ALA A 83 -3.86 -19.97 14.76
C ALA A 83 -2.32 -20.00 14.90
N GLU A 84 -1.61 -20.37 13.85
CA GLU A 84 -0.13 -20.30 13.83
C GLU A 84 0.34 -18.87 13.67
N ILE A 85 -0.33 -18.11 12.80
CA ILE A 85 -0.06 -16.70 12.60
C ILE A 85 -0.34 -15.92 13.88
N ASP A 86 -1.45 -16.18 14.54
CA ASP A 86 -1.80 -15.52 15.82
C ASP A 86 -0.74 -15.76 16.89
N ARG A 87 -0.22 -16.98 17.01
CA ARG A 87 0.91 -17.29 17.93
C ARG A 87 2.21 -16.60 17.52
N LEU A 88 2.47 -16.49 16.22
CA LEU A 88 3.66 -15.84 15.70
C LEU A 88 3.69 -14.33 16.00
N ILE A 89 2.55 -13.66 15.95
CA ILE A 89 2.45 -12.22 16.12
C ILE A 89 2.13 -11.77 17.56
N GLU A 90 1.65 -12.68 18.41
CA GLU A 90 1.23 -12.39 19.79
C GLU A 90 2.28 -11.58 20.58
N PRO A 91 3.59 -11.87 20.53
CA PRO A 91 4.61 -11.11 21.26
C PRO A 91 4.65 -9.61 20.88
N TYR A 92 4.15 -9.25 19.71
CA TYR A 92 4.19 -7.87 19.21
C TYR A 92 2.92 -7.07 19.47
N LEU A 93 1.88 -7.73 19.96
CA LEU A 93 0.60 -7.09 20.24
C LEU A 93 0.50 -6.41 21.62
N GLY A 94 1.57 -6.49 22.47
CA GLY A 94 1.63 -5.75 23.72
C GLY A 94 0.63 -6.24 24.79
N GLY A 95 0.22 -7.50 24.75
CA GLY A 95 -0.69 -8.09 25.72
C GLY A 95 -2.01 -7.33 25.87
N ASP A 96 -2.39 -7.01 27.10
CA ASP A 96 -3.66 -6.35 27.44
C ASP A 96 -3.68 -4.84 27.16
N ASP A 97 -2.57 -4.22 26.75
CA ASP A 97 -2.56 -2.81 26.37
C ASP A 97 -3.49 -2.59 25.16
N PRO A 98 -4.51 -1.72 25.25
CA PRO A 98 -5.48 -1.54 24.16
C PRO A 98 -4.94 -0.75 22.96
N ILE A 99 -3.77 -0.09 23.08
CA ILE A 99 -3.24 0.86 22.11
C ILE A 99 -1.85 0.46 21.62
N PHE A 100 -0.92 0.18 22.54
CA PHE A 100 0.47 -0.03 22.24
C PHE A 100 0.84 -1.50 22.01
N GLY A 101 1.81 -1.71 21.14
CA GLY A 101 2.46 -2.97 20.85
C GLY A 101 3.93 -2.73 20.55
N PHE A 102 4.58 -3.72 19.97
CA PHE A 102 5.98 -3.65 19.58
C PHE A 102 6.11 -3.83 18.08
N ARG A 103 6.92 -3.00 17.45
CA ARG A 103 7.21 -3.13 16.02
C ARG A 103 7.86 -4.49 15.74
N THR A 104 7.20 -5.30 14.93
CA THR A 104 7.68 -6.65 14.64
C THR A 104 8.97 -6.65 13.81
N PRO A 105 9.93 -7.54 14.07
CA PRO A 105 11.05 -7.83 13.17
C PRO A 105 10.68 -8.79 12.04
N LEU A 106 9.52 -9.45 12.10
CA LEU A 106 9.10 -10.48 11.16
C LEU A 106 9.12 -10.01 9.71
N ARG A 107 9.33 -10.97 8.82
CA ARG A 107 9.23 -10.82 7.37
C ARG A 107 8.02 -11.57 6.83
N LEU A 108 7.59 -11.24 5.64
CA LEU A 108 6.40 -11.85 5.04
C LEU A 108 6.54 -13.36 4.84
N GLU A 109 7.74 -13.85 4.53
CA GLU A 109 8.05 -15.26 4.34
C GLU A 109 7.68 -16.11 5.57
N GLU A 110 7.75 -15.52 6.78
CA GLU A 110 7.44 -16.23 8.03
C GLU A 110 5.94 -16.51 8.21
N PHE A 111 5.08 -15.85 7.44
CA PHE A 111 3.63 -16.07 7.41
C PHE A 111 3.23 -17.21 6.46
N PHE A 112 4.17 -17.77 5.70
CA PHE A 112 3.93 -18.79 4.72
C PHE A 112 4.56 -20.14 5.09
N ASP A 113 3.93 -21.21 4.62
CA ASP A 113 4.50 -22.54 4.60
C ASP A 113 5.35 -22.68 3.34
N ARG A 114 6.66 -22.87 3.53
CA ARG A 114 7.62 -22.95 2.42
C ARG A 114 7.34 -24.12 1.49
N GLU A 115 6.96 -25.29 2.04
CA GLU A 115 6.66 -26.46 1.20
C GLU A 115 5.41 -26.23 0.35
N LYS A 116 4.39 -25.58 0.91
CA LYS A 116 3.18 -25.23 0.16
C LYS A 116 3.48 -24.22 -0.95
N LEU A 117 4.32 -23.19 -0.67
CA LEU A 117 4.78 -22.24 -1.70
C LEU A 117 5.52 -22.95 -2.84
N ASP A 118 6.43 -23.85 -2.52
CA ASP A 118 7.24 -24.58 -3.50
C ASP A 118 6.40 -25.53 -4.38
N ARG A 119 5.20 -25.88 -3.94
CA ARG A 119 4.22 -26.68 -4.73
C ARG A 119 3.40 -25.84 -5.70
N ILE A 120 3.33 -24.53 -5.52
CA ILE A 120 2.63 -23.65 -6.47
C ILE A 120 3.51 -23.50 -7.70
N ARG A 121 3.23 -24.31 -8.73
CA ARG A 121 4.00 -24.33 -9.98
C ARG A 121 3.10 -23.98 -11.15
N PRO A 122 3.58 -23.15 -12.12
CA PRO A 122 2.81 -22.83 -13.30
C PRO A 122 2.55 -24.08 -14.13
N ASP A 123 1.40 -24.14 -14.80
CA ASP A 123 1.09 -25.14 -15.80
C ASP A 123 1.73 -24.76 -17.13
N ASP A 124 2.72 -25.52 -17.57
CA ASP A 124 3.44 -25.24 -18.82
C ASP A 124 2.58 -25.40 -20.08
N ALA A 125 1.47 -26.15 -19.99
CA ALA A 125 0.52 -26.34 -21.09
C ALA A 125 -0.48 -25.14 -21.18
N ALA A 126 -0.64 -24.36 -20.12
CA ALA A 126 -1.55 -23.23 -20.12
C ALA A 126 -1.06 -22.08 -21.03
N GLN A 127 -2.02 -21.40 -21.65
CA GLN A 127 -1.75 -20.19 -22.45
C GLN A 127 -1.17 -19.08 -21.56
N MET A 128 -1.71 -18.90 -20.37
CA MET A 128 -1.27 -17.94 -19.38
C MET A 128 -1.48 -18.50 -17.97
N ASN A 129 -0.51 -18.31 -17.10
CA ASN A 129 -0.64 -18.58 -15.67
C ASN A 129 -0.65 -17.25 -14.90
N ILE A 130 -1.57 -17.11 -13.96
CA ILE A 130 -1.63 -15.94 -13.07
C ILE A 130 -1.60 -16.43 -11.64
N LEU A 131 -0.55 -16.04 -10.90
CA LEU A 131 -0.45 -16.23 -9.45
C LEU A 131 -0.84 -14.94 -8.76
N ILE A 132 -1.84 -14.98 -7.88
CA ILE A 132 -2.40 -13.79 -7.24
C ILE A 132 -2.50 -13.95 -5.72
N GLY A 133 -2.31 -12.84 -5.01
CA GLY A 133 -2.48 -12.73 -3.55
C GLY A 133 -1.30 -12.08 -2.88
N ILE A 134 -1.46 -11.70 -1.60
CA ILE A 134 -0.34 -11.20 -0.79
C ILE A 134 0.77 -12.26 -0.78
N GLY A 135 2.00 -11.84 -1.05
CA GLY A 135 3.15 -12.74 -1.07
C GLY A 135 3.24 -13.63 -2.31
N ALA A 136 2.49 -13.34 -3.38
CA ALA A 136 2.58 -14.10 -4.63
C ALA A 136 4.01 -14.18 -5.18
N SER A 137 4.79 -13.11 -5.03
CA SER A 137 6.19 -13.06 -5.44
C SER A 137 7.09 -14.06 -4.70
N LEU A 138 6.70 -14.51 -3.49
CA LEU A 138 7.47 -15.47 -2.69
C LEU A 138 7.53 -16.87 -3.32
N ALA A 139 6.62 -17.20 -4.24
CA ALA A 139 6.65 -18.47 -4.97
C ALA A 139 7.81 -18.56 -5.98
N GLY A 140 8.51 -17.46 -6.23
CA GLY A 140 9.70 -17.42 -7.07
C GLY A 140 9.44 -17.73 -8.54
N TRP A 141 8.26 -17.43 -9.06
CA TRP A 141 8.00 -17.55 -10.48
C TRP A 141 8.78 -16.51 -11.26
N ASP A 142 9.33 -16.92 -12.38
CA ASP A 142 9.84 -16.00 -13.39
C ASP A 142 8.67 -15.53 -14.28
N GLY A 143 8.40 -14.23 -14.29
CA GLY A 143 7.27 -13.65 -15.02
C GLY A 143 7.06 -12.16 -14.74
N LEU A 144 6.03 -11.61 -15.34
CA LEU A 144 5.66 -10.20 -15.18
C LEU A 144 5.11 -9.95 -13.78
N LEU A 145 5.75 -9.06 -13.02
CA LEU A 145 5.37 -8.72 -11.65
C LEU A 145 4.47 -7.48 -11.61
N LEU A 146 3.23 -7.67 -11.21
CA LEU A 146 2.27 -6.62 -10.91
C LEU A 146 2.15 -6.46 -9.39
N TYR A 147 2.03 -5.23 -8.92
CA TYR A 147 1.78 -4.95 -7.51
C TYR A 147 0.55 -4.06 -7.33
N ILE A 148 -0.40 -4.53 -6.53
CA ILE A 148 -1.61 -3.77 -6.20
C ILE A 148 -1.42 -3.08 -4.86
N ASP A 149 -1.44 -1.76 -4.87
CA ASP A 149 -1.29 -0.93 -3.69
C ASP A 149 -2.58 -0.20 -3.35
N ILE A 150 -2.80 0.07 -2.07
CA ILE A 150 -3.89 0.90 -1.57
C ILE A 150 -3.40 1.76 -0.41
N PRO A 151 -3.84 3.02 -0.30
CA PRO A 151 -3.48 3.89 0.82
C PRO A 151 -4.03 3.39 2.15
N LYS A 152 -3.33 3.71 3.23
CA LYS A 152 -3.69 3.24 4.58
C LYS A 152 -5.03 3.74 5.08
N ASN A 153 -5.48 4.92 4.66
CA ASN A 153 -6.82 5.41 4.98
C ASN A 153 -7.92 4.53 4.38
N GLU A 154 -7.73 4.05 3.13
CA GLU A 154 -8.68 3.14 2.49
C GLU A 154 -8.72 1.79 3.23
N ILE A 155 -7.57 1.27 3.65
CA ILE A 155 -7.49 0.07 4.49
C ILE A 155 -8.30 0.26 5.78
N GLN A 156 -8.17 1.42 6.42
CA GLN A 156 -8.92 1.74 7.64
C GLN A 156 -10.44 1.82 7.38
N PHE A 157 -10.87 2.41 6.26
CA PHE A 157 -12.29 2.45 5.89
C PHE A 157 -12.84 1.05 5.65
N ARG A 158 -12.14 0.22 4.89
CA ARG A 158 -12.51 -1.19 4.63
C ARG A 158 -12.54 -2.02 5.92
N SER A 159 -11.58 -1.81 6.81
CA SER A 159 -11.54 -2.46 8.12
C SER A 159 -12.73 -2.08 8.99
N ARG A 160 -13.08 -0.79 9.07
CA ARG A 160 -14.26 -0.32 9.83
C ARG A 160 -15.57 -0.83 9.26
N ALA A 161 -15.63 -1.02 7.94
CA ALA A 161 -16.76 -1.64 7.25
C ALA A 161 -16.81 -3.17 7.40
N GLY A 162 -15.83 -3.80 8.05
CA GLY A 162 -15.74 -5.25 8.19
C GLY A 162 -15.53 -6.00 6.86
N SER A 163 -15.05 -5.31 5.82
CA SER A 163 -14.93 -5.86 4.47
C SER A 163 -13.55 -6.48 4.17
N ILE A 164 -12.61 -6.35 5.09
CA ILE A 164 -11.26 -6.93 5.01
C ILE A 164 -10.84 -7.52 6.36
N THR A 165 -9.81 -8.34 6.33
CA THR A 165 -9.16 -8.91 7.52
C THR A 165 -7.72 -8.43 7.64
N ASN A 166 -7.11 -8.66 8.79
CA ASN A 166 -5.66 -8.59 8.95
C ASN A 166 -4.96 -9.72 8.15
N LEU A 167 -3.67 -9.58 7.95
CA LEU A 167 -2.84 -10.54 7.22
C LEU A 167 -2.96 -11.95 7.82
N GLY A 168 -3.54 -12.89 7.07
CA GLY A 168 -3.71 -14.28 7.49
C GLY A 168 -4.71 -14.51 8.62
N ALA A 169 -5.52 -13.52 8.99
CA ALA A 169 -6.58 -13.70 9.96
C ALA A 169 -7.80 -14.43 9.35
N ALA A 170 -8.42 -15.31 10.12
CA ALA A 170 -9.60 -16.06 9.68
C ALA A 170 -10.85 -15.18 9.48
N ALA A 171 -10.96 -14.10 10.26
CA ALA A 171 -12.09 -13.17 10.24
C ALA A 171 -11.67 -11.77 10.64
N ALA A 172 -12.54 -10.79 10.36
CA ALA A 172 -12.38 -9.43 10.86
C ALA A 172 -12.59 -9.41 12.39
N ASP A 173 -11.83 -8.58 13.09
CA ASP A 173 -11.96 -8.32 14.53
C ASP A 173 -12.46 -6.87 14.75
N ALA A 174 -12.60 -6.47 16.01
CA ALA A 174 -12.95 -5.09 16.35
C ALA A 174 -11.95 -4.09 15.71
N PRO A 175 -12.44 -2.98 15.13
CA PRO A 175 -11.59 -2.06 14.36
C PRO A 175 -10.35 -1.56 15.10
N LYS A 176 -10.43 -1.35 16.41
CA LYS A 176 -9.26 -0.94 17.23
C LYS A 176 -8.18 -2.02 17.28
N LYS A 177 -8.58 -3.28 17.44
CA LYS A 177 -7.64 -4.41 17.44
C LYS A 177 -7.02 -4.63 16.08
N MET A 178 -7.83 -4.56 15.02
CA MET A 178 -7.35 -4.64 13.65
C MET A 178 -6.33 -3.52 13.36
N TYR A 179 -6.64 -2.28 13.76
CA TYR A 179 -5.75 -1.15 13.56
C TYR A 179 -4.41 -1.31 14.30
N LYS A 180 -4.45 -1.75 15.57
CA LYS A 180 -3.26 -2.06 16.35
C LYS A 180 -2.38 -3.09 15.65
N ARG A 181 -2.97 -4.19 15.17
CA ARG A 181 -2.26 -5.24 14.43
C ARG A 181 -1.72 -4.73 13.11
N PHE A 182 -2.49 -3.92 12.35
CA PHE A 182 -1.97 -3.28 11.14
C PHE A 182 -0.71 -2.46 11.45
N TYR A 183 -0.75 -1.64 12.48
CA TYR A 183 0.32 -0.70 12.79
C TYR A 183 1.61 -1.39 13.25
N PHE A 184 1.52 -2.37 14.13
CA PHE A 184 2.70 -3.02 14.72
C PHE A 184 3.19 -4.25 13.96
N VAL A 185 2.34 -4.88 13.17
CA VAL A 185 2.64 -6.13 12.47
C VAL A 185 2.45 -6.00 10.96
N ASP A 186 1.20 -5.95 10.49
CA ASP A 186 0.91 -6.19 9.07
C ASP A 186 1.57 -5.14 8.16
N TRP A 187 1.45 -3.85 8.48
CA TRP A 187 2.08 -2.78 7.69
C TRP A 187 3.60 -2.83 7.76
N VAL A 188 4.16 -3.19 8.91
CA VAL A 188 5.62 -3.31 9.05
C VAL A 188 6.17 -4.39 8.15
N VAL A 189 5.52 -5.56 8.15
CA VAL A 189 5.90 -6.72 7.32
C VAL A 189 5.75 -6.38 5.83
N LEU A 190 4.59 -5.84 5.46
CA LEU A 190 4.26 -5.57 4.05
C LEU A 190 5.02 -4.39 3.47
N ASN A 191 5.36 -3.38 4.28
CA ASN A 191 6.22 -2.28 3.83
C ASN A 191 7.64 -2.78 3.50
N ARG A 192 8.18 -3.68 4.33
CA ARG A 192 9.49 -4.31 4.04
C ARG A 192 9.44 -5.12 2.75
N HIS A 193 8.37 -5.89 2.59
CA HIS A 193 8.16 -6.71 1.39
C HIS A 193 8.03 -5.83 0.13
N LYS A 194 7.14 -4.84 0.14
CA LYS A 194 6.97 -3.89 -0.97
C LYS A 194 8.27 -3.17 -1.31
N LYS A 195 9.01 -2.71 -0.29
CA LYS A 195 10.30 -2.05 -0.48
C LYS A 195 11.31 -2.95 -1.19
N ALA A 196 11.35 -4.23 -0.83
CA ALA A 196 12.24 -5.19 -1.48
C ALA A 196 11.84 -5.46 -2.94
N LEU A 197 10.53 -5.49 -3.23
CA LEU A 197 10.01 -5.72 -4.59
C LEU A 197 10.07 -4.49 -5.50
N LEU A 198 10.10 -3.28 -4.96
CA LEU A 198 9.97 -2.03 -5.73
C LEU A 198 10.93 -1.93 -6.93
N PRO A 199 12.18 -2.39 -6.88
CA PRO A 199 13.08 -2.41 -8.04
C PRO A 199 12.58 -3.31 -9.19
N GLU A 200 11.84 -4.37 -8.88
CA GLU A 200 11.44 -5.44 -9.79
C GLU A 200 9.98 -5.31 -10.28
N ILE A 201 9.16 -4.46 -9.65
CA ILE A 201 7.78 -4.26 -10.06
C ILE A 201 7.72 -3.75 -11.49
N ASP A 202 7.06 -4.51 -12.38
CA ASP A 202 6.82 -4.12 -13.77
C ASP A 202 5.61 -3.17 -13.90
N VAL A 203 4.56 -3.43 -13.13
CA VAL A 203 3.32 -2.63 -13.16
C VAL A 203 2.85 -2.34 -11.73
N MET A 204 2.68 -1.05 -11.41
CA MET A 204 2.06 -0.61 -10.17
C MET A 204 0.60 -0.26 -10.41
N ILE A 205 -0.28 -0.78 -9.55
CA ILE A 205 -1.73 -0.62 -9.67
C ILE A 205 -2.27 0.06 -8.40
N ASP A 206 -3.05 1.11 -8.58
CA ASP A 206 -3.88 1.71 -7.52
C ASP A 206 -5.19 0.93 -7.43
N GLY A 207 -5.33 0.15 -6.37
CA GLY A 207 -6.48 -0.72 -6.09
C GLY A 207 -7.57 -0.10 -5.22
N GLN A 208 -7.57 1.23 -5.00
CA GLN A 208 -8.59 1.88 -4.19
C GLN A 208 -10.01 1.75 -4.76
N ARG A 209 -10.12 1.76 -6.08
CA ARG A 209 -11.39 1.59 -6.79
C ARG A 209 -11.44 0.21 -7.41
N GLU A 210 -12.31 -0.63 -6.88
CA GLU A 210 -12.37 -2.05 -7.24
C GLU A 210 -12.75 -2.28 -8.71
N THR A 211 -13.53 -1.37 -9.32
CA THR A 211 -14.00 -1.49 -10.70
C THR A 211 -13.33 -0.51 -11.67
N GLU A 212 -12.61 0.48 -11.17
CA GLU A 212 -11.97 1.54 -11.96
C GLU A 212 -10.50 1.70 -11.55
N ILE A 213 -9.71 0.66 -11.75
CA ILE A 213 -8.28 0.71 -11.42
C ILE A 213 -7.54 1.73 -12.27
N THR A 214 -6.49 2.30 -11.71
CA THR A 214 -5.45 2.99 -12.47
C THR A 214 -4.11 2.30 -12.28
N TRP A 215 -3.26 2.34 -13.29
CA TRP A 215 -1.97 1.68 -13.22
C TRP A 215 -0.90 2.43 -14.04
N THR A 216 0.35 2.17 -13.72
CA THR A 216 1.52 2.74 -14.40
C THR A 216 2.62 1.68 -14.53
N GLU A 217 3.51 1.84 -15.51
CA GLU A 217 4.72 1.02 -15.59
C GLU A 217 5.62 1.28 -14.38
N GLY A 218 6.20 0.22 -13.81
CA GLY A 218 7.08 0.33 -12.65
C GLY A 218 8.29 1.22 -12.90
N ALA A 219 8.82 1.22 -14.11
CA ALA A 219 9.91 2.11 -14.51
C ALA A 219 9.49 3.60 -14.45
N ASP A 220 8.26 3.94 -14.86
CA ASP A 220 7.75 5.31 -14.79
C ASP A 220 7.54 5.73 -13.33
N LEU A 221 6.99 4.84 -12.49
CA LEU A 221 6.87 5.07 -11.06
C LEU A 221 8.24 5.33 -10.40
N ARG A 222 9.23 4.47 -10.65
CA ARG A 222 10.57 4.64 -10.08
C ARG A 222 11.20 5.97 -10.49
N ARG A 223 11.10 6.37 -11.75
CA ARG A 223 11.56 7.70 -12.20
C ARG A 223 10.83 8.85 -11.50
N GLY A 224 9.53 8.67 -11.22
CA GLY A 224 8.75 9.65 -10.46
C GLY A 224 9.24 9.76 -9.01
N LEU A 225 9.50 8.62 -8.38
CA LEU A 225 10.04 8.55 -7.01
C LEU A 225 11.46 9.14 -6.91
N ASP A 226 12.33 8.88 -7.88
CA ASP A 226 13.68 9.45 -7.94
C ASP A 226 13.64 10.98 -8.03
N ARG A 227 12.76 11.52 -8.89
CA ARG A 227 12.56 12.97 -8.97
C ARG A 227 12.04 13.54 -7.66
N LEU A 228 11.10 12.84 -7.01
CA LEU A 228 10.56 13.26 -5.71
C LEU A 228 11.64 13.26 -4.64
N ALA A 229 12.47 12.22 -4.58
CA ALA A 229 13.58 12.10 -3.64
C ALA A 229 14.65 13.19 -3.81
N GLY A 230 14.82 13.70 -5.04
CA GLY A 230 15.69 14.83 -5.34
C GLY A 230 15.13 16.20 -4.93
N ASN A 231 13.85 16.31 -4.58
CA ASN A 231 13.24 17.55 -4.12
C ASN A 231 13.50 17.77 -2.63
N GLY A 232 13.60 19.04 -2.23
CA GLY A 232 13.65 19.40 -0.82
C GLY A 232 12.35 18.98 -0.10
N PHE A 233 12.49 18.48 1.12
CA PHE A 233 11.33 18.24 1.98
C PHE A 233 10.83 19.56 2.59
N ARG A 234 9.55 19.56 2.98
CA ARG A 234 8.90 20.70 3.61
C ARG A 234 8.82 20.48 5.10
N VAL A 235 9.07 21.55 5.85
CA VAL A 235 8.87 21.61 7.29
C VAL A 235 8.02 22.81 7.63
N ARG A 236 7.27 22.73 8.71
CA ARG A 236 6.58 23.88 9.31
C ARG A 236 6.88 23.93 10.79
N PRO A 237 6.91 25.14 11.38
CA PRO A 237 6.99 25.25 12.84
C PRO A 237 5.71 24.69 13.46
N TRP A 238 5.88 23.91 14.53
CA TRP A 238 4.77 23.39 15.31
C TRP A 238 4.60 24.21 16.57
N PHE A 239 3.40 24.78 16.73
CA PHE A 239 3.04 25.63 17.84
C PHE A 239 2.01 24.91 18.70
N GLU A 240 2.36 24.61 19.93
CA GLU A 240 1.44 24.09 20.92
C GLU A 240 0.93 25.27 21.79
N PRO A 241 -0.38 25.55 21.78
CA PRO A 241 -0.95 26.64 22.56
C PRO A 241 -1.04 26.33 24.06
N GLY A 242 -0.86 25.09 24.46
CA GLY A 242 -0.95 24.65 25.84
C GLY A 242 0.29 24.99 26.68
N ALA A 243 0.23 24.57 27.94
CA ALA A 243 1.28 24.87 28.94
C ALA A 243 2.67 24.31 28.57
N TRP A 244 2.73 23.32 27.68
CA TRP A 244 3.96 22.65 27.28
C TRP A 244 4.46 23.07 25.90
N GLY A 245 3.82 24.02 25.27
CA GLY A 245 4.21 24.49 23.96
C GLY A 245 5.04 25.74 23.95
N GLY A 246 4.96 26.47 22.83
CA GLY A 246 5.67 27.72 22.63
C GLY A 246 5.33 28.80 23.66
N GLN A 247 4.11 28.79 24.20
CA GLN A 247 3.72 29.67 25.31
C GLN A 247 4.47 29.36 26.59
N TRP A 248 4.70 28.08 26.88
CA TRP A 248 5.50 27.70 28.05
C TRP A 248 6.93 28.23 27.92
N ILE A 249 7.57 28.06 26.75
CA ILE A 249 8.92 28.59 26.48
C ILE A 249 8.95 30.08 26.71
N ARG A 250 8.00 30.82 26.16
CA ARG A 250 7.88 32.27 26.31
C ARG A 250 7.80 32.70 27.77
N ASN A 251 7.06 31.98 28.60
CA ASN A 251 6.83 32.32 29.98
C ASN A 251 7.97 31.90 30.92
N HIS A 252 8.87 31.04 30.51
CA HIS A 252 9.90 30.46 31.37
C HIS A 252 11.33 30.83 30.97
N ILE A 253 11.53 31.45 29.81
CA ILE A 253 12.84 31.89 29.36
C ILE A 253 12.85 33.40 29.22
N GLU A 254 13.35 34.11 30.26
CA GLU A 254 13.35 35.55 30.34
C GLU A 254 14.08 36.26 29.17
N ALA A 255 15.08 35.60 28.58
CA ALA A 255 15.86 36.14 27.47
C ALA A 255 15.07 36.21 26.15
N LEU A 256 13.88 35.58 26.04
CA LEU A 256 13.08 35.61 24.83
C LEU A 256 12.20 36.86 24.76
N PRO A 257 12.04 37.51 23.59
CA PRO A 257 11.13 38.62 23.39
C PRO A 257 9.69 38.26 23.71
N HIS A 258 9.05 39.05 24.60
CA HIS A 258 7.66 38.80 25.03
C HIS A 258 6.60 39.38 24.07
N ASP A 259 7.00 40.18 23.11
CA ASP A 259 6.15 40.73 22.05
C ASP A 259 5.85 39.71 20.94
N VAL A 260 6.59 38.61 20.88
CA VAL A 260 6.32 37.48 19.96
C VAL A 260 5.08 36.72 20.45
N PRO A 261 4.04 36.54 19.63
CA PRO A 261 2.79 35.89 20.05
C PRO A 261 2.97 34.47 20.55
N ASN A 262 3.83 33.70 19.91
CA ASN A 262 4.16 32.34 20.30
C ASN A 262 5.51 31.90 19.70
N TYR A 263 6.15 30.93 20.31
CA TYR A 263 7.37 30.30 19.79
C TYR A 263 7.08 28.92 19.29
N ALA A 264 7.77 28.53 18.22
CA ALA A 264 7.70 27.17 17.75
C ALA A 264 8.27 26.20 18.79
N TRP A 265 7.46 25.23 19.21
CA TRP A 265 7.89 24.16 20.10
C TRP A 265 8.89 23.25 19.42
N SER A 266 8.58 22.88 18.17
CA SER A 266 9.42 22.07 17.29
C SER A 266 9.10 22.37 15.83
N PHE A 267 9.76 21.65 14.93
CA PHE A 267 9.42 21.64 13.52
C PHE A 267 8.91 20.25 13.16
N GLU A 268 7.77 20.20 12.50
CA GLU A 268 7.27 18.94 11.95
C GLU A 268 7.58 18.82 10.46
N LEU A 269 7.96 17.62 10.08
CA LEU A 269 8.12 17.26 8.66
C LEU A 269 6.72 17.15 8.04
N ILE A 270 6.49 17.89 6.96
CA ILE A 270 5.24 17.79 6.22
C ILE A 270 5.34 16.60 5.28
N VAL A 271 4.55 15.56 5.55
CA VAL A 271 4.46 14.34 4.73
C VAL A 271 3.01 14.11 4.29
N PRO A 272 2.78 13.41 3.17
CA PRO A 272 1.45 13.02 2.76
C PRO A 272 0.78 12.14 3.84
N GLU A 273 -0.48 12.39 4.14
CA GLU A 273 -1.21 11.61 5.16
C GLU A 273 -1.52 10.18 4.68
N ASN A 274 -1.84 10.03 3.40
CA ASN A 274 -2.38 8.78 2.86
C ASN A 274 -1.46 8.15 1.82
N GLY A 275 -1.02 8.91 0.85
CA GLY A 275 -0.22 8.40 -0.25
C GLY A 275 0.40 9.50 -1.11
N LEU A 276 1.32 9.08 -1.94
CA LEU A 276 1.92 9.90 -2.99
C LEU A 276 1.00 9.87 -4.21
N ILE A 277 0.60 11.04 -4.69
CA ILE A 277 -0.25 11.16 -5.87
C ILE A 277 0.62 11.48 -7.09
N PHE A 278 0.54 10.62 -8.09
CA PHE A 278 1.14 10.83 -9.39
C PHE A 278 0.07 11.21 -10.40
N ARG A 279 0.43 12.06 -11.38
CA ARG A 279 -0.46 12.43 -12.48
C ARG A 279 0.20 12.23 -13.83
N SER A 280 -0.62 12.00 -14.85
CA SER A 280 -0.22 11.96 -16.24
C SER A 280 -1.40 12.47 -17.08
N GLY A 281 -1.28 13.65 -17.66
CA GLY A 281 -2.42 14.33 -18.28
C GLY A 281 -3.58 14.50 -17.29
N GLY A 282 -4.77 14.05 -17.65
CA GLY A 282 -5.97 14.10 -16.79
C GLY A 282 -6.16 12.92 -15.84
N ARG A 283 -5.21 11.99 -15.76
CA ARG A 283 -5.28 10.77 -14.96
C ARG A 283 -4.40 10.86 -13.72
N MET A 284 -4.80 10.15 -12.66
CA MET A 284 -4.08 10.13 -11.40
C MET A 284 -3.98 8.70 -10.88
N LEU A 285 -2.90 8.43 -10.17
CA LEU A 285 -2.61 7.19 -9.45
C LEU A 285 -2.07 7.56 -8.09
N GLU A 286 -2.52 6.86 -7.06
CA GLU A 286 -2.04 7.05 -5.69
C GLU A 286 -1.33 5.78 -5.21
N VAL A 287 -0.14 5.96 -4.65
CA VAL A 287 0.64 4.90 -3.99
C VAL A 287 0.70 5.18 -2.51
N SER A 288 0.55 4.16 -1.70
CA SER A 288 0.65 4.31 -0.24
C SER A 288 1.99 4.92 0.16
N PHE A 289 1.95 5.91 1.03
CA PHE A 289 3.13 6.43 1.69
C PHE A 289 3.48 5.55 2.88
N ASP A 290 4.67 4.96 2.85
CA ASP A 290 5.10 3.99 3.86
C ASP A 290 5.85 4.71 4.98
N THR A 291 5.14 4.99 6.06
CA THR A 291 5.67 5.70 7.24
C THR A 291 6.11 4.77 8.38
N VAL A 292 5.98 3.45 8.23
CA VAL A 292 6.25 2.46 9.30
C VAL A 292 7.49 1.66 9.02
#